data_ce543fc360d50426edc6a78e1e863ee5
#
_entry.id   ce543fc360d50426edc6a78e1e863ee5
#
_cell.length_a   1.000
_cell.length_b   1.000
_cell.length_c   1.000
_cell.angle_alpha   90.00
_cell.angle_beta   90.00
_cell.angle_gamma   90.00
#
_symmetry.space_group_name_H-M   'P 1'
#
loop_
_entity.id
_entity.type
_entity.pdbx_description
1 polymer ?
#
loop_
_entity_poly.entity_id
_entity_poly.type
_entity_poly.pdbx_seq_one_letter_code
_entity_poly.pdbx_strand_id
1 'polypeptide(L)'
;MRLLIGGASSKIFHLKEFGEAISKYGIEYRLVNDVDIIDGYPSRKISNWVQSTSQFNRLVRDYKPDAVFVDRQRHFGIAAIKSNIPVIMHLRGDFWKEIEWAKNTVYKSFPKNIVIKKWEKIG
;
A
#
# COMPACT_ATOMS: atom_id res chain seq x y z
N MET A 1 15.32 -2.81 -15.69
CA MET A 1 14.00 -2.46 -15.11
C MET A 1 14.14 -2.26 -13.62
N ARG A 2 13.58 -1.20 -13.10
CA ARG A 2 13.58 -0.87 -11.68
C ARG A 2 12.18 -1.05 -11.12
N LEU A 3 12.06 -1.88 -10.09
CA LEU A 3 10.79 -2.16 -9.41
C LEU A 3 10.82 -1.57 -8.00
N LEU A 4 9.87 -0.71 -7.69
CA LEU A 4 9.67 -0.21 -6.33
C LEU A 4 8.63 -1.09 -5.64
N ILE A 5 9.01 -1.69 -4.51
CA ILE A 5 8.14 -2.60 -3.75
C ILE A 5 7.72 -1.92 -2.46
N GLY A 6 6.43 -1.72 -2.28
CA GLY A 6 5.84 -1.19 -1.06
C GLY A 6 5.02 -2.23 -0.33
N GLY A 7 5.31 -2.45 0.94
CA GLY A 7 4.60 -3.43 1.74
C GLY A 7 4.57 -3.11 3.22
N ALA A 8 3.70 -3.80 3.94
CA ALA A 8 3.58 -3.68 5.39
C ALA A 8 4.83 -4.27 6.08
N SER A 9 5.22 -3.70 7.22
CA SER A 9 6.37 -4.15 7.99
C SER A 9 6.31 -5.64 8.34
N SER A 10 5.13 -6.17 8.60
CA SER A 10 4.92 -7.60 8.88
C SER A 10 5.21 -8.52 7.69
N LYS A 11 5.33 -7.99 6.50
CA LYS A 11 5.52 -8.73 5.24
C LYS A 11 6.84 -8.40 4.54
N ILE A 12 7.63 -7.50 5.10
CA ILE A 12 8.91 -7.06 4.50
C ILE A 12 9.84 -8.26 4.24
N PHE A 13 9.89 -9.22 5.13
CA PHE A 13 10.72 -10.41 4.95
C PHE A 13 10.35 -11.19 3.68
N HIS A 14 9.07 -11.47 3.47
CA HIS A 14 8.59 -12.17 2.28
C HIS A 14 8.79 -11.35 1.00
N LEU A 15 8.59 -10.05 1.07
CA LEU A 15 8.79 -9.16 -0.06
C LEU A 15 10.26 -9.03 -0.43
N LYS A 16 11.16 -9.12 0.55
CA LYS A 16 12.60 -9.18 0.28
C LYS A 16 12.98 -10.46 -0.47
N GLU A 17 12.45 -11.60 -0.06
CA GLU A 17 12.66 -12.87 -0.78
C GLU A 17 12.17 -12.78 -2.22
N PHE A 18 11.00 -12.18 -2.43
CA PHE A 18 10.46 -11.92 -3.76
C PHE A 18 11.39 -11.03 -4.58
N GLY A 19 11.87 -9.91 -4.01
CA GLY A 19 12.81 -9.01 -4.66
C GLY A 19 14.11 -9.69 -5.05
N GLU A 20 14.67 -10.49 -4.16
CA GLU A 20 15.88 -11.27 -4.44
C GLU A 20 15.67 -12.31 -5.54
N ALA A 21 14.50 -12.94 -5.56
CA ALA A 21 14.16 -13.91 -6.61
C ALA A 21 14.08 -13.24 -8.00
N ILE A 22 13.42 -12.09 -8.11
CA ILE A 22 13.30 -11.39 -9.39
C ILE A 22 14.60 -10.73 -9.83
N SER A 23 15.49 -10.38 -8.90
CA SER A 23 16.79 -9.78 -9.24
C SER A 23 17.66 -10.71 -10.08
N LYS A 24 17.47 -12.01 -9.95
CA LYS A 24 18.15 -13.03 -10.78
C LYS A 24 17.78 -12.95 -12.27
N TYR A 25 16.67 -12.27 -12.59
CA TYR A 25 16.20 -12.04 -13.95
C TYR A 25 16.53 -10.65 -14.46
N GLY A 26 17.46 -9.94 -13.81
CA GLY A 26 17.89 -8.61 -14.21
C GLY A 26 16.98 -7.47 -13.76
N ILE A 27 16.06 -7.72 -12.82
CA ILE A 27 15.17 -6.69 -12.27
C ILE A 27 15.81 -6.12 -11.02
N GLU A 28 16.17 -4.84 -11.05
CA GLU A 28 16.60 -4.10 -9.87
C GLU A 28 15.38 -3.76 -9.02
N TYR A 29 15.47 -3.89 -7.70
CA TYR A 29 14.36 -3.56 -6.83
C TYR A 29 14.78 -2.69 -5.64
N ARG A 30 13.85 -1.90 -5.13
CA ARG A 30 13.95 -1.21 -3.84
C ARG A 30 12.71 -1.56 -3.02
N LEU A 31 12.92 -2.03 -1.80
CA LEU A 31 11.86 -2.41 -0.88
C LEU A 31 11.71 -1.34 0.21
N VAL A 32 10.49 -0.85 0.41
CA VAL A 32 10.17 0.13 1.45
C VAL A 32 8.97 -0.31 2.27
N ASN A 33 8.93 0.13 3.53
CA ASN A 33 7.73 0.02 4.34
C ASN A 33 6.75 1.10 3.89
N ASP A 34 5.58 0.69 3.41
CA ASP A 34 4.60 1.58 2.79
C ASP A 34 4.14 2.72 3.71
N VAL A 35 3.91 2.45 4.99
CA VAL A 35 3.44 3.45 5.95
C VAL A 35 4.52 4.47 6.36
N ASP A 36 5.80 4.16 6.17
CA ASP A 36 6.89 5.11 6.40
C ASP A 36 6.98 6.15 5.29
N ILE A 37 6.49 5.82 4.10
CA ILE A 37 6.51 6.69 2.93
C ILE A 37 5.22 7.50 2.82
N ILE A 38 4.08 6.84 2.94
CA ILE A 38 2.77 7.49 2.93
C ILE A 38 1.80 6.70 3.80
N ASP A 39 1.25 7.36 4.79
CA ASP A 39 0.23 6.82 5.65
C ASP A 39 -0.98 7.78 5.64
N GLY A 40 -2.15 7.24 5.87
CA GLY A 40 -3.37 8.02 5.80
C GLY A 40 -4.52 7.31 6.51
N TYR A 41 -5.71 7.81 6.29
CA TYR A 41 -6.92 7.26 6.92
C TYR A 41 -7.19 5.82 6.45
N PRO A 42 -7.51 4.87 7.32
CA PRO A 42 -7.45 4.96 8.79
C PRO A 42 -6.04 4.66 9.32
N SER A 43 -5.46 5.60 10.05
CA SER A 43 -4.18 5.43 10.73
C SER A 43 -4.39 5.50 12.25
N ARG A 44 -3.50 4.86 13.01
CA ARG A 44 -3.50 4.96 14.47
C ARG A 44 -3.19 6.38 14.96
N LYS A 45 -2.47 7.16 14.17
CA LYS A 45 -2.19 8.58 14.46
C LYS A 45 -3.18 9.44 13.68
N ILE A 46 -3.98 10.22 14.38
CA ILE A 46 -4.95 11.12 13.76
C ILE A 46 -4.27 12.15 12.84
N SER A 47 -3.06 12.58 13.19
CA SER A 47 -2.28 13.49 12.35
C SER A 47 -1.98 12.94 10.95
N ASN A 48 -1.94 11.62 10.79
CA ASN A 48 -1.69 10.97 9.50
C ASN A 48 -2.95 10.82 8.63
N TRP A 49 -4.12 11.23 9.14
CA TRP A 49 -5.36 11.16 8.36
C TRP A 49 -5.36 12.13 7.17
N VAL A 50 -4.54 13.16 7.24
CA VAL A 50 -4.27 14.05 6.12
C VAL A 50 -3.03 13.52 5.40
N GLN A 51 -3.24 12.93 4.22
CA GLN A 51 -2.16 12.33 3.46
C GLN A 51 -1.21 13.39 2.88
N SER A 52 0.08 13.13 2.99
CA SER A 52 1.10 13.87 2.26
C SER A 52 1.80 12.94 1.30
N THR A 53 1.86 13.32 0.03
CA THR A 53 2.55 12.55 -1.00
C THR A 53 4.00 12.99 -1.21
N SER A 54 4.50 13.92 -0.41
CA SER A 54 5.84 14.51 -0.60
C SER A 54 6.96 13.49 -0.53
N GLN A 55 6.93 12.57 0.44
CA GLN A 55 7.94 11.51 0.56
C GLN A 55 7.86 10.51 -0.59
N PHE A 56 6.64 10.15 -1.00
CA PHE A 56 6.43 9.27 -2.15
C PHE A 56 6.97 9.90 -3.43
N ASN A 57 6.64 11.15 -3.67
CA ASN A 57 7.10 11.87 -4.87
C ASN A 57 8.63 12.01 -4.88
N ARG A 58 9.25 12.23 -3.73
CA ARG A 58 10.70 12.26 -3.59
C ARG A 58 11.33 10.91 -3.93
N LEU A 59 10.76 9.83 -3.40
CA LEU A 59 11.22 8.46 -3.66
C LEU A 59 11.14 8.12 -5.15
N VAL A 60 10.04 8.46 -5.81
CA VAL A 60 9.87 8.24 -7.25
C VAL A 60 10.87 9.05 -8.06
N ARG A 61 11.10 10.30 -7.69
CA ARG A 61 12.06 11.16 -8.37
C ARG A 61 13.49 10.66 -8.23
N ASP A 62 13.87 10.16 -7.05
CA ASP A 62 15.24 9.72 -6.76
C ASP A 62 15.52 8.33 -7.32
N TYR A 63 14.57 7.41 -7.21
CA TYR A 63 14.75 6.04 -7.68
C TYR A 63 14.36 5.82 -9.14
N LYS A 64 13.40 6.57 -9.64
CA LYS A 64 12.87 6.47 -11.02
C LYS A 64 12.41 5.05 -11.36
N PRO A 65 11.45 4.50 -10.63
CA PRO A 65 10.96 3.15 -10.89
C PRO A 65 10.22 3.06 -12.22
N ASP A 66 10.35 1.93 -12.89
CA ASP A 66 9.57 1.62 -14.08
C ASP A 66 8.19 1.06 -13.73
N ALA A 67 8.07 0.43 -12.57
CA ALA A 67 6.82 -0.09 -12.04
C ALA A 67 6.85 -0.10 -10.52
N VAL A 68 5.67 -0.18 -9.92
CA VAL A 68 5.49 -0.29 -8.46
C VAL A 68 4.73 -1.58 -8.17
N PHE A 69 5.26 -2.37 -7.26
CA PHE A 69 4.58 -3.55 -6.72
C PHE A 69 4.09 -3.23 -5.32
N VAL A 70 2.81 -3.47 -5.06
CA VAL A 70 2.19 -3.24 -3.75
C VAL A 70 1.55 -4.51 -3.22
N ASP A 71 1.73 -4.75 -1.93
CA ASP A 71 1.25 -5.95 -1.27
C ASP A 71 -0.22 -5.87 -0.85
N ARG A 72 -0.81 -4.69 -0.85
CA ARG A 72 -2.23 -4.46 -0.52
C ARG A 72 -2.74 -3.14 -1.10
N GLN A 73 -4.06 -3.01 -1.11
CA GLN A 73 -4.76 -1.78 -1.46
C GLN A 73 -4.59 -0.74 -0.35
N ARG A 74 -3.51 0.03 -0.42
CA ARG A 74 -3.17 1.06 0.56
C ARG A 74 -2.82 2.37 -0.12
N HIS A 75 -2.59 3.41 0.66
CA HIS A 75 -2.27 4.76 0.16
C HIS A 75 -1.03 4.79 -0.73
N PHE A 76 -0.06 3.94 -0.48
CA PHE A 76 1.11 3.80 -1.33
C PHE A 76 0.74 3.41 -2.78
N GLY A 77 -0.14 2.44 -2.93
CA GLY A 77 -0.65 2.04 -4.24
C GLY A 77 -1.45 3.15 -4.92
N ILE A 78 -2.28 3.85 -4.18
CA ILE A 78 -3.07 4.99 -4.69
C ILE A 78 -2.14 6.10 -5.18
N ALA A 79 -1.09 6.42 -4.42
CA ALA A 79 -0.11 7.43 -4.82
C ALA A 79 0.62 7.03 -6.11
N ALA A 80 0.97 5.75 -6.25
CA ALA A 80 1.60 5.23 -7.47
C ALA A 80 0.68 5.37 -8.69
N ILE A 81 -0.59 5.00 -8.55
CA ILE A 81 -1.59 5.16 -9.62
C ILE A 81 -1.72 6.62 -10.03
N LYS A 82 -1.81 7.52 -9.06
CA LYS A 82 -1.91 8.97 -9.31
C LYS A 82 -0.68 9.54 -9.98
N SER A 83 0.48 8.91 -9.81
CA SER A 83 1.73 9.31 -10.47
C SER A 83 1.91 8.73 -11.86
N ASN A 84 0.91 8.03 -12.41
CA ASN A 84 0.95 7.38 -13.71
C ASN A 84 2.06 6.33 -13.86
N ILE A 85 2.47 5.71 -12.77
CA ILE A 85 3.44 4.62 -12.78
C ILE A 85 2.65 3.30 -12.86
N PRO A 86 3.03 2.35 -13.71
CA PRO A 86 2.39 1.03 -13.72
C PRO A 86 2.44 0.37 -12.34
N VAL A 87 1.29 -0.11 -11.87
CA VAL A 87 1.15 -0.72 -10.54
C VAL A 87 0.76 -2.17 -10.68
N ILE A 88 1.52 -3.03 -10.00
CA ILE A 88 1.22 -4.45 -9.83
C ILE A 88 0.74 -4.61 -8.40
N MET A 89 -0.51 -5.02 -8.23
CA MET A 89 -1.10 -5.18 -6.91
C MET A 89 -1.24 -6.66 -6.56
N HIS A 90 -0.63 -7.06 -5.46
CA HIS A 90 -0.80 -8.39 -4.90
C HIS A 90 -1.98 -8.41 -3.94
N LEU A 91 -3.08 -9.01 -4.37
CA LEU A 91 -4.27 -9.16 -3.53
C LEU A 91 -4.14 -10.43 -2.70
N ARG A 92 -4.26 -10.30 -1.39
CA ARG A 92 -4.32 -11.41 -0.45
C ARG A 92 -5.72 -11.54 0.10
N GLY A 93 -6.44 -12.57 -0.30
CA GLY A 93 -7.83 -12.75 0.04
C GLY A 93 -8.76 -11.88 -0.80
N ASP A 94 -10.03 -11.87 -0.41
CA ASP A 94 -11.07 -11.10 -1.07
C ASP A 94 -11.37 -9.86 -0.22
N PHE A 95 -10.84 -8.72 -0.66
CA PHE A 95 -11.01 -7.44 0.04
C PHE A 95 -12.49 -7.10 0.27
N TRP A 96 -13.34 -7.34 -0.72
CA TRP A 96 -14.76 -7.00 -0.64
C TRP A 96 -15.50 -7.88 0.37
N LYS A 97 -15.19 -9.16 0.43
CA LYS A 97 -15.73 -10.07 1.45
C LYS A 97 -15.22 -9.74 2.84
N GLU A 98 -13.95 -9.38 2.97
CA GLU A 98 -13.38 -8.94 4.25
C GLU A 98 -14.07 -7.68 4.76
N ILE A 99 -14.33 -6.71 3.89
CA ILE A 99 -15.06 -5.49 4.24
C ILE A 99 -16.50 -5.81 4.65
N GLU A 100 -17.19 -6.64 3.91
CA GLU A 100 -18.57 -7.06 4.23
C GLU A 100 -18.62 -7.75 5.60
N TRP A 101 -17.71 -8.68 5.85
CA TRP A 101 -17.59 -9.34 7.15
C TRP A 101 -17.33 -8.33 8.27
N ALA A 102 -16.42 -7.39 8.06
CA ALA A 102 -16.08 -6.38 9.05
C ALA A 102 -17.27 -5.47 9.37
N LYS A 103 -18.07 -5.09 8.37
CA LYS A 103 -19.31 -4.30 8.58
C LYS A 103 -20.30 -5.02 9.48
N ASN A 104 -20.40 -6.34 9.37
CA ASN A 104 -21.36 -7.15 10.10
C ASN A 104 -20.88 -7.65 11.46
N THR A 105 -19.57 -7.47 11.77
CA THR A 105 -18.95 -7.99 13.01
C THR A 105 -18.29 -6.87 13.82
N VAL A 106 -16.99 -6.63 13.58
CA VAL A 106 -16.16 -5.73 14.38
C VAL A 106 -16.59 -4.27 14.24
N TYR A 107 -17.00 -3.86 13.04
CA TYR A 107 -17.35 -2.48 12.70
C TYR A 107 -18.86 -2.25 12.58
N LYS A 108 -19.66 -3.06 13.26
CA LYS A 108 -21.12 -2.97 13.20
C LYS A 108 -21.66 -1.72 13.91
N SER A 109 -21.06 -1.29 15.02
CA SER A 109 -21.53 -0.19 15.84
C SER A 109 -20.85 1.13 15.51
N PHE A 110 -21.60 2.23 15.67
CA PHE A 110 -21.06 3.60 15.60
C PHE A 110 -20.03 3.83 16.73
N PRO A 111 -18.86 4.49 16.49
CA PRO A 111 -18.43 5.15 15.24
C PRO A 111 -17.63 4.23 14.28
N LYS A 112 -17.41 2.98 14.62
CA LYS A 112 -16.59 2.04 13.83
C LYS A 112 -17.15 1.79 12.43
N ASN A 113 -18.49 1.80 12.30
CA ASN A 113 -19.14 1.63 11.00
C ASN A 113 -18.79 2.75 9.99
N ILE A 114 -18.54 3.97 10.45
CA ILE A 114 -18.11 5.08 9.60
C ILE A 114 -16.70 4.85 9.09
N VAL A 115 -15.81 4.36 9.94
CA VAL A 115 -14.42 4.04 9.58
C VAL A 115 -14.36 3.01 8.46
N ILE A 116 -15.10 1.91 8.60
CA ILE A 116 -15.07 0.84 7.59
C ILE A 116 -15.70 1.27 6.27
N LYS A 117 -16.76 2.04 6.29
CA LYS A 117 -17.39 2.57 5.06
C LYS A 117 -16.45 3.50 4.31
N LYS A 118 -15.70 4.35 5.02
CA LYS A 118 -14.72 5.22 4.39
C LYS A 118 -13.54 4.43 3.83
N TRP A 119 -13.10 3.40 4.52
CA TRP A 119 -12.04 2.53 4.04
C TRP A 119 -12.45 1.77 2.78
N GLU A 120 -13.68 1.29 2.71
CA GLU A 120 -14.24 0.66 1.52
C GLU A 120 -14.17 1.58 0.29
N LYS A 121 -14.44 2.88 0.47
CA LYS A 121 -14.32 3.86 -0.63
C LYS A 121 -12.88 4.11 -1.08
N ILE A 122 -11.91 3.98 -0.18
CA ILE A 122 -10.49 4.15 -0.49
C ILE A 122 -9.95 2.94 -1.25
N GLY A 123 -10.34 1.74 -0.84
CA GLY A 123 -9.92 0.50 -1.49
C GLY A 123 -10.60 0.26 -2.82
#